data_09b531139c45b1fdf999272c5c8b8208
#
_entry.id   09b531139c45b1fdf999272c5c8b8208
#
_cell.length_a   1.000
_cell.length_b   1.000
_cell.length_c   1.000
_cell.angle_alpha   90.00
_cell.angle_beta   90.00
_cell.angle_gamma   90.00
#
_symmetry.space_group_name_H-M   'P 1'
#
loop_
_entity.id
_entity.type
_entity.pdbx_description
1 polymer ?
#
loop_
_entity_poly.entity_id
_entity_poly.type
_entity_poly.pdbx_seq_one_letter_code
_entity_poly.pdbx_strand_id
1 'polypeptide(L)'
;VMDLSEESPVVNLDNSLFEQVLVNIIKNAAESIDRDGKIYIRTTVRPTCLEIADTGKGIDKETETKLFSPFFSTKPNGQGIGLIFIREVLLKHDCRFSLRSYADGLTRFKIWFS
;
A
#
# COMPACT_ATOMS: atom_id res chain seq x y z
N VAL A 1 -13.74 -2.05 -5.15
CA VAL A 1 -14.19 -0.76 -5.67
C VAL A 1 -13.00 0.06 -6.13
N MET A 2 -13.06 0.57 -7.34
CA MET A 2 -12.00 1.43 -7.88
C MET A 2 -12.56 2.80 -8.21
N ASP A 3 -11.81 3.82 -7.84
CA ASP A 3 -12.13 5.22 -8.11
C ASP A 3 -10.89 5.84 -8.73
N LEU A 4 -10.82 5.84 -10.06
CA LEU A 4 -9.64 6.28 -10.79
C LEU A 4 -9.88 7.66 -11.39
N SER A 5 -8.83 8.48 -11.39
CA SER A 5 -8.86 9.79 -12.02
C SER A 5 -9.20 9.66 -13.51
N GLU A 6 -9.99 10.60 -14.03
CA GLU A 6 -10.27 10.66 -15.47
C GLU A 6 -9.01 10.99 -16.27
N GLU A 7 -8.08 11.74 -15.67
CA GLU A 7 -6.77 11.97 -16.28
C GLU A 7 -5.87 10.80 -15.95
N SER A 8 -5.10 10.36 -16.93
CA SER A 8 -4.11 9.29 -16.73
C SER A 8 -2.75 9.93 -16.44
N PRO A 9 -2.29 9.91 -15.18
CA PRO A 9 -0.98 10.47 -14.87
C PRO A 9 0.12 9.66 -15.56
N VAL A 10 1.10 10.36 -16.10
CA VAL A 10 2.26 9.72 -16.69
C VAL A 10 3.41 9.80 -15.69
N VAL A 11 3.91 8.64 -15.28
CA VAL A 11 5.03 8.55 -14.35
C VAL A 11 6.08 7.62 -14.95
N ASN A 12 7.33 7.92 -14.66
CA ASN A 12 8.46 7.15 -15.19
C ASN A 12 8.84 6.07 -14.21
N LEU A 13 8.32 4.85 -14.42
CA LEU A 13 8.49 3.72 -13.52
C LEU A 13 8.97 2.48 -14.27
N ASP A 14 9.67 1.61 -13.55
CA ASP A 14 9.90 0.26 -14.03
C ASP A 14 8.60 -0.53 -13.91
N ASN A 15 7.96 -0.80 -15.02
CA ASN A 15 6.65 -1.44 -15.05
C ASN A 15 6.62 -2.79 -14.35
N SER A 16 7.65 -3.60 -14.54
CA SER A 16 7.71 -4.93 -13.96
C SER A 16 7.82 -4.89 -12.44
N LEU A 17 8.72 -4.05 -11.93
CA LEU A 17 8.90 -3.91 -10.48
C LEU A 17 7.67 -3.28 -9.83
N PHE A 18 7.09 -2.27 -10.47
CA PHE A 18 5.94 -1.58 -9.91
C PHE A 18 4.70 -2.47 -9.90
N GLU A 19 4.54 -3.30 -10.91
CA GLU A 19 3.47 -4.29 -10.93
C GLU A 19 3.57 -5.23 -9.72
N GLN A 20 4.78 -5.70 -9.40
CA GLN A 20 5.00 -6.55 -8.24
C GLN A 20 4.70 -5.82 -6.93
N VAL A 21 5.02 -4.51 -6.85
CA VAL A 21 4.67 -3.69 -5.69
C VAL A 21 3.16 -3.66 -5.50
N LEU A 22 2.41 -3.40 -6.57
CA LEU A 22 0.94 -3.33 -6.49
C LEU A 22 0.34 -4.67 -6.09
N VAL A 23 0.84 -5.76 -6.67
CA VAL A 23 0.38 -7.11 -6.31
C VAL A 23 0.61 -7.36 -4.81
N ASN A 24 1.79 -7.02 -4.30
CA ASN A 24 2.10 -7.22 -2.89
C ASN A 24 1.23 -6.36 -1.97
N ILE A 25 0.97 -5.11 -2.34
CA ILE A 25 0.10 -4.24 -1.54
C ILE A 25 -1.33 -4.80 -1.49
N ILE A 26 -1.87 -5.17 -2.64
CA ILE A 26 -3.23 -5.73 -2.71
C ILE A 26 -3.32 -7.04 -1.97
N LYS A 27 -2.31 -7.89 -2.10
CA LYS A 27 -2.27 -9.16 -1.37
C LYS A 27 -2.26 -8.94 0.15
N ASN A 28 -1.46 -7.99 0.63
CA ASN A 28 -1.44 -7.65 2.04
C ASN A 28 -2.79 -7.14 2.52
N ALA A 29 -3.44 -6.28 1.74
CA ALA A 29 -4.77 -5.79 2.06
C ALA A 29 -5.79 -6.93 2.11
N ALA A 30 -5.76 -7.82 1.14
CA ALA A 30 -6.67 -8.96 1.08
C ALA A 30 -6.49 -9.89 2.27
N GLU A 31 -5.25 -10.10 2.71
CA GLU A 31 -4.97 -10.96 3.85
C GLU A 31 -5.42 -10.37 5.19
N SER A 32 -5.64 -9.05 5.25
CA SER A 32 -6.08 -8.38 6.48
C SER A 32 -7.59 -8.31 6.62
N ILE A 33 -8.36 -8.58 5.56
CA ILE A 33 -9.81 -8.45 5.58
C ILE A 33 -10.50 -9.79 5.78
N ASP A 34 -11.72 -9.74 6.32
CA ASP A 34 -12.59 -10.90 6.48
C ASP A 34 -13.40 -11.14 5.20
N ARG A 35 -14.30 -12.15 5.26
CA ARG A 35 -15.12 -12.54 4.13
C ARG A 35 -15.88 -11.39 3.48
N ASP A 36 -16.39 -10.45 4.28
CA ASP A 36 -17.20 -9.34 3.81
C ASP A 36 -16.42 -8.04 3.65
N GLY A 37 -15.09 -8.14 3.72
CA GLY A 37 -14.24 -6.97 3.62
C GLY A 37 -14.16 -6.42 2.20
N LYS A 38 -13.70 -5.18 2.10
CA LYS A 38 -13.59 -4.48 0.81
C LYS A 38 -12.23 -3.83 0.67
N ILE A 39 -11.80 -3.73 -0.58
CA ILE A 39 -10.59 -3.01 -0.95
C ILE A 39 -10.99 -1.91 -1.92
N TYR A 40 -10.52 -0.70 -1.66
CA TYR A 40 -10.78 0.48 -2.50
C TYR A 40 -9.48 0.93 -3.12
N ILE A 41 -9.51 1.23 -4.42
CA ILE A 41 -8.36 1.75 -5.13
C ILE A 41 -8.74 3.10 -5.71
N ARG A 42 -7.94 4.13 -5.41
CA ARG A 42 -8.19 5.50 -5.85
C ARG A 42 -6.90 6.10 -6.39
N THR A 43 -7.04 6.88 -7.46
CA THR A 43 -5.93 7.67 -7.98
C THR A 43 -6.31 9.14 -8.00
N THR A 44 -5.32 10.00 -7.80
CA THR A 44 -5.46 11.45 -7.94
C THR A 44 -4.34 11.97 -8.82
N VAL A 45 -4.48 13.17 -9.35
CA VAL A 45 -3.50 13.76 -10.26
C VAL A 45 -2.71 14.89 -9.61
N ARG A 46 -3.32 15.65 -8.73
CA ARG A 46 -2.70 16.83 -8.11
C ARG A 46 -2.93 16.84 -6.60
N PRO A 47 -2.05 16.20 -5.81
CA PRO A 47 -0.82 15.52 -6.24
C PRO A 47 -1.11 14.15 -6.89
N THR A 48 -0.16 13.68 -7.68
CA THR A 48 -0.28 12.33 -8.24
C THR A 48 -0.08 11.34 -7.11
N CYS A 49 -1.13 10.58 -6.83
CA CYS A 49 -1.15 9.66 -5.69
C CYS A 49 -2.00 8.43 -6.02
N LEU A 50 -1.52 7.28 -5.61
CA LEU A 50 -2.28 6.04 -5.64
C LEU A 50 -2.60 5.65 -4.21
N GLU A 51 -3.87 5.40 -3.93
CA GLU A 51 -4.32 4.97 -2.61
C GLU A 51 -4.99 3.61 -2.71
N ILE A 52 -4.57 2.69 -1.84
CA ILE A 52 -5.20 1.38 -1.70
C ILE A 52 -5.67 1.27 -0.26
N ALA A 53 -6.98 1.25 -0.06
CA ALA A 53 -7.60 1.21 1.26
C ALA A 53 -8.30 -0.12 1.48
N ASP A 54 -8.29 -0.61 2.71
CA ASP A 54 -9.00 -1.84 3.04
C ASP A 54 -9.77 -1.70 4.35
N THR A 55 -10.79 -2.54 4.51
CA THR A 55 -11.64 -2.58 5.71
C THR A 55 -11.16 -3.61 6.72
N GLY A 56 -9.90 -4.02 6.65
CA GLY A 56 -9.35 -5.06 7.49
C GLY A 56 -9.19 -4.66 8.95
N LYS A 57 -8.46 -5.49 9.68
CA LYS A 57 -8.29 -5.34 11.13
C LYS A 57 -7.51 -4.10 11.54
N GLY A 58 -6.86 -3.44 10.61
CA GLY A 58 -6.11 -2.23 10.90
C GLY A 58 -4.73 -2.49 11.49
N ILE A 59 -4.05 -1.39 11.81
CA ILE A 59 -2.68 -1.41 12.32
C ILE A 59 -2.62 -0.42 13.47
N ASP A 60 -2.09 -0.83 14.62
CA ASP A 60 -1.89 0.10 15.72
C ASP A 60 -0.64 0.96 15.49
N LYS A 61 -0.51 2.04 16.27
CA LYS A 61 0.58 2.99 16.08
C LYS A 61 1.95 2.39 16.34
N GLU A 62 2.05 1.48 17.29
CA GLU A 62 3.30 0.81 17.57
C GLU A 62 3.75 -0.03 16.38
N THR A 63 2.82 -0.78 15.80
CA THR A 63 3.09 -1.59 14.61
C THR A 63 3.46 -0.72 13.41
N GLU A 64 2.78 0.43 13.24
CA GLU A 64 3.08 1.34 12.13
C GLU A 64 4.55 1.73 12.08
N THR A 65 5.18 1.93 13.23
CA THR A 65 6.59 2.36 13.26
C THR A 65 7.56 1.26 12.83
N LYS A 66 7.10 0.00 12.77
CA LYS A 66 7.94 -1.17 12.50
C LYS A 66 7.67 -1.82 11.16
N LEU A 67 6.62 -1.41 10.46
CA LEU A 67 6.10 -2.11 9.28
C LEU A 67 7.12 -2.34 8.18
N PHE A 68 8.01 -1.39 7.98
CA PHE A 68 9.00 -1.49 6.90
C PHE A 68 10.37 -1.92 7.39
N SER A 69 10.46 -2.39 8.63
CA SER A 69 11.70 -2.95 9.15
C SER A 69 11.93 -4.34 8.55
N PRO A 70 13.20 -4.71 8.32
CA PRO A 70 13.50 -6.02 7.76
C PRO A 70 12.92 -7.15 8.61
N PHE A 71 12.30 -8.13 7.96
CA PHE A 71 11.75 -9.35 8.56
C PHE A 71 10.63 -9.13 9.57
N PHE A 72 10.15 -7.89 9.72
CA PHE A 72 8.99 -7.65 10.58
C PHE A 72 7.71 -8.16 9.89
N SER A 73 6.89 -8.90 10.63
CA SER A 73 5.61 -9.37 10.12
C SER A 73 4.66 -9.67 11.27
N THR A 74 3.37 -9.33 11.07
CA THR A 74 2.30 -9.73 11.98
C THR A 74 1.65 -11.04 11.53
N LYS A 75 2.12 -11.62 10.43
CA LYS A 75 1.56 -12.85 9.87
C LYS A 75 2.21 -14.07 10.50
N PRO A 76 1.44 -15.14 10.75
CA PRO A 76 1.99 -16.37 11.35
C PRO A 76 3.14 -16.97 10.56
N ASN A 77 3.19 -16.74 9.26
CA ASN A 77 4.22 -17.30 8.40
C ASN A 77 5.51 -16.48 8.34
N GLY A 78 5.58 -15.37 9.06
CA GLY A 78 6.76 -14.57 9.15
C GLY A 78 7.19 -13.88 7.85
N GLN A 79 6.24 -13.50 7.02
CA GLN A 79 6.49 -12.94 5.69
C GLN A 79 6.76 -11.43 5.75
N GLY A 80 7.84 -11.02 6.39
CA GLY A 80 8.19 -9.60 6.48
C GLY A 80 8.90 -9.04 5.27
N ILE A 81 9.23 -9.89 4.28
CA ILE A 81 10.00 -9.49 3.10
C ILE A 81 9.17 -8.65 2.14
N GLY A 82 7.85 -8.89 2.06
CA GLY A 82 6.98 -8.18 1.13
C GLY A 82 6.99 -6.67 1.29
N LEU A 83 6.93 -6.18 2.53
CA LEU A 83 6.93 -4.74 2.80
C LEU A 83 8.30 -4.12 2.56
N ILE A 84 9.38 -4.80 2.89
CA ILE A 84 10.72 -4.26 2.62
C ILE A 84 10.98 -4.18 1.12
N PHE A 85 10.49 -5.13 0.34
CA PHE A 85 10.57 -5.07 -1.11
C PHE A 85 9.84 -3.84 -1.65
N ILE A 86 8.60 -3.59 -1.17
CA ILE A 86 7.81 -2.43 -1.55
C ILE A 86 8.59 -1.14 -1.25
N ARG A 87 9.12 -1.03 -0.04
CA ARG A 87 9.91 0.12 0.37
C ARG A 87 11.09 0.37 -0.56
N GLU A 88 11.86 -0.66 -0.86
CA GLU A 88 13.06 -0.52 -1.69
C GLU A 88 12.71 -0.06 -3.11
N VAL A 89 11.66 -0.63 -3.69
CA VAL A 89 11.23 -0.23 -5.04
C VAL A 89 10.74 1.21 -5.05
N LEU A 90 9.91 1.60 -4.08
CA LEU A 90 9.37 2.95 -4.03
C LEU A 90 10.46 4.00 -3.81
N LEU A 91 11.41 3.73 -2.92
CA LEU A 91 12.53 4.65 -2.71
C LEU A 91 13.39 4.79 -3.97
N LYS A 92 13.61 3.69 -4.68
CA LYS A 92 14.38 3.72 -5.93
C LYS A 92 13.71 4.58 -6.99
N HIS A 93 12.39 4.70 -6.96
CA HIS A 93 11.63 5.50 -7.92
C HIS A 93 11.27 6.89 -7.37
N ASP A 94 11.89 7.30 -6.27
CA ASP A 94 11.67 8.61 -5.65
C ASP A 94 10.22 8.84 -5.22
N CYS A 95 9.52 7.78 -4.86
CA CYS A 95 8.15 7.88 -4.36
C CYS A 95 8.14 8.02 -2.84
N ARG A 96 7.18 8.81 -2.33
CA ARG A 96 6.86 8.83 -0.91
C ARG A 96 5.70 7.89 -0.68
N PHE A 97 5.58 7.35 0.52
CA PHE A 97 4.53 6.39 0.83
C PHE A 97 4.22 6.37 2.31
N SER A 98 3.02 5.91 2.64
CA SER A 98 2.62 5.67 4.03
C SER A 98 1.65 4.49 4.10
N LEU A 99 1.63 3.83 5.24
CA LEU A 99 0.67 2.76 5.54
C LEU A 99 0.16 2.99 6.95
N ARG A 100 -1.12 3.34 7.09
CA ARG A 100 -1.74 3.70 8.37
C ARG A 100 -3.18 3.29 8.42
N SER A 101 -3.66 3.05 9.66
CA SER A 101 -5.09 2.98 9.94
C SER A 101 -5.60 4.36 10.29
N TYR A 102 -6.78 4.70 9.77
CA TYR A 102 -7.40 6.00 9.95
C TYR A 102 -8.63 5.89 10.86
N ALA A 103 -9.08 7.02 11.35
CA ALA A 103 -10.21 7.08 12.28
C ALA A 103 -11.52 6.56 11.67
N ASP A 104 -11.64 6.55 10.34
CA ASP A 104 -12.82 6.03 9.65
C ASP A 104 -12.86 4.51 9.56
N GLY A 105 -11.88 3.83 10.15
CA GLY A 105 -11.81 2.37 10.13
C GLY A 105 -11.11 1.79 8.93
N LEU A 106 -10.64 2.61 8.01
CA LEU A 106 -9.91 2.13 6.83
C LEU A 106 -8.42 2.17 7.07
N THR A 107 -7.72 1.17 6.56
CA THR A 107 -6.26 1.14 6.51
C THR A 107 -5.85 1.52 5.09
N ARG A 108 -5.00 2.53 4.96
CA ARG A 108 -4.63 3.07 3.66
C ARG A 108 -3.14 2.96 3.41
N PHE A 109 -2.80 2.42 2.24
CA PHE A 109 -1.46 2.48 1.68
C PHE A 109 -1.49 3.58 0.61
N LYS A 110 -0.74 4.63 0.82
CA LYS A 110 -0.67 5.75 -0.12
C LYS A 110 0.72 5.84 -0.72
N ILE A 111 0.77 6.07 -2.03
CA ILE A 111 2.02 6.29 -2.76
C ILE A 111 1.90 7.62 -3.49
N TRP A 112 2.83 8.53 -3.19
CA TRP A 112 2.91 9.82 -3.88
C TRP A 112 4.05 9.78 -4.89
N PHE A 113 3.72 10.07 -6.13
CA PHE A 113 4.69 10.12 -7.21
C PHE A 113 5.18 11.57 -7.38
N SER A 114 6.49 11.76 -7.38
CA SER A 114 7.09 13.09 -7.48
C SER A 114 6.99 13.69 -8.88
#